data_56a5f68785d7e2d9931ecd88bf8c11b1
#
_entry.id   56a5f68785d7e2d9931ecd88bf8c11b1
#
_cell.length_a   1.000
_cell.length_b   1.000
_cell.length_c   1.000
_cell.angle_alpha   90.00
_cell.angle_beta   90.00
_cell.angle_gamma   90.00
#
_symmetry.space_group_name_H-M   'P 1'
#
loop_
_entity.id
_entity.type
_entity.pdbx_description
1 polymer ?
#
loop_
_entity_poly.entity_id
_entity_poly.type
_entity_poly.pdbx_seq_one_letter_code
_entity_poly.pdbx_strand_id
1 'polypeptide(L)'
;MTAEPRTWTGPSAPERLNILRRTGSIAIVGASNKPSRASYFVATYLQSSSPYRVYFVNPVVDEILGQPVYRSLADLPETPDLVDVFRKHDDLPGVAREAVEAGARTLWLQLGSWHEEAAAIAEDAGLDVVMDRCVKIEHARFHGGLHLAGFNTGVISAKRQVLA
;
A
#
# COMPACT_ATOMS: atom_id res chain seq x y z
N MET A 1 24.35 3.71 14.77
CA MET A 1 22.96 3.62 15.21
C MET A 1 22.42 2.24 14.89
N THR A 2 21.90 1.59 15.88
CA THR A 2 21.32 0.26 15.69
C THR A 2 19.83 0.38 15.43
N ALA A 3 19.34 -0.42 14.50
CA ALA A 3 17.91 -0.47 14.25
C ALA A 3 17.24 -1.11 15.46
N GLU A 4 16.02 -0.67 15.74
CA GLU A 4 15.24 -1.28 16.80
C GLU A 4 14.88 -2.71 16.43
N PRO A 5 14.84 -3.61 17.40
CA PRO A 5 14.45 -4.98 17.09
C PRO A 5 13.00 -5.02 16.60
N ARG A 6 12.76 -5.81 15.57
CA ARG A 6 11.44 -5.98 15.01
C ARG A 6 10.73 -7.12 15.73
N THR A 7 9.72 -6.77 16.50
CA THR A 7 8.93 -7.76 17.24
C THR A 7 7.55 -7.97 16.64
N TRP A 8 7.09 -7.01 15.83
CA TRP A 8 5.79 -7.12 15.18
C TRP A 8 5.84 -8.18 14.07
N THR A 9 4.85 -9.02 14.01
CA THR A 9 4.70 -10.01 12.96
C THR A 9 3.47 -9.65 12.14
N GLY A 10 3.67 -9.42 10.87
CA GLY A 10 2.58 -9.04 9.99
C GLY A 10 1.83 -10.22 9.41
N PRO A 11 0.87 -9.93 8.54
CA PRO A 11 0.08 -10.97 7.90
C PRO A 11 0.91 -11.85 6.99
N SER A 12 0.51 -13.11 6.88
CA SER A 12 1.13 -14.08 5.99
C SER A 12 0.84 -13.71 4.53
N ALA A 13 1.50 -14.39 3.60
CA ALA A 13 1.25 -14.16 2.17
C ALA A 13 -0.21 -14.40 1.79
N PRO A 14 -0.87 -15.49 2.22
CA PRO A 14 -2.29 -15.65 1.94
C PRO A 14 -3.15 -14.55 2.53
N GLU A 15 -2.80 -14.08 3.73
CA GLU A 15 -3.53 -12.97 4.35
C GLU A 15 -3.35 -11.67 3.59
N ARG A 16 -2.14 -11.39 3.10
CA ARG A 16 -1.90 -10.21 2.27
C ARG A 16 -2.67 -10.29 0.96
N LEU A 17 -2.76 -11.48 0.36
CA LEU A 17 -3.57 -11.68 -0.83
C LEU A 17 -5.04 -11.34 -0.55
N ASN A 18 -5.57 -11.80 0.58
CA ASN A 18 -6.95 -11.49 0.95
C ASN A 18 -7.17 -10.00 1.16
N ILE A 19 -6.20 -9.31 1.76
CA ILE A 19 -6.27 -7.86 1.91
C ILE A 19 -6.39 -7.20 0.55
N LEU A 20 -5.58 -7.59 -0.41
CA LEU A 20 -5.60 -7.00 -1.74
C LEU A 20 -6.88 -7.35 -2.50
N ARG A 21 -7.41 -8.55 -2.32
CA ARG A 21 -8.64 -8.96 -3.00
C ARG A 21 -9.85 -8.18 -2.54
N ARG A 22 -9.94 -7.85 -1.26
CA ARG A 22 -11.07 -7.11 -0.75
C ARG A 22 -10.93 -5.59 -0.90
N THR A 23 -9.77 -5.13 -1.36
CA THR A 23 -9.50 -3.71 -1.56
C THR A 23 -10.14 -3.25 -2.85
N GLY A 24 -10.88 -2.15 -2.81
CA GLY A 24 -11.44 -1.52 -3.99
C GLY A 24 -10.81 -0.17 -4.29
N SER A 25 -10.35 0.54 -3.25
CA SER A 25 -9.75 1.84 -3.41
C SER A 25 -8.48 1.96 -2.60
N ILE A 26 -7.48 2.66 -3.16
CA ILE A 26 -6.19 2.88 -2.51
C ILE A 26 -5.87 4.37 -2.53
N ALA A 27 -5.52 4.90 -1.36
CA ALA A 27 -4.98 6.25 -1.27
C ALA A 27 -3.48 6.16 -1.08
N ILE A 28 -2.72 6.80 -1.94
CA ILE A 28 -1.27 6.86 -1.83
C ILE A 28 -0.90 8.15 -1.12
N VAL A 29 -0.45 8.02 0.12
CA VAL A 29 -0.05 9.17 0.96
C VAL A 29 1.43 9.42 0.78
N GLY A 30 1.79 10.66 0.45
CA GLY A 30 3.16 11.00 0.08
C GLY A 30 3.41 10.74 -1.39
N ALA A 31 2.36 10.76 -2.19
CA ALA A 31 2.47 10.57 -3.63
C ALA A 31 3.28 11.69 -4.27
N SER A 32 4.07 11.37 -5.28
CA SER A 32 4.95 12.32 -5.95
C SER A 32 4.65 12.37 -7.43
N ASN A 33 4.83 13.55 -8.02
CA ASN A 33 4.71 13.72 -9.47
C ASN A 33 6.06 13.57 -10.18
N LYS A 34 7.11 13.16 -9.44
CA LYS A 34 8.44 12.97 -10.02
C LYS A 34 8.63 11.52 -10.44
N PRO A 35 8.90 11.26 -11.73
CA PRO A 35 9.02 9.87 -12.21
C PRO A 35 10.09 9.03 -11.52
N SER A 36 11.08 9.67 -10.90
CA SER A 36 12.13 8.94 -10.21
C SER A 36 11.74 8.43 -8.83
N ARG A 37 10.58 8.83 -8.32
CA ARG A 37 10.16 8.42 -6.98
C ARG A 37 9.43 7.09 -6.99
N ALA A 38 9.61 6.32 -5.93
CA ALA A 38 8.99 5.01 -5.80
C ALA A 38 7.46 5.10 -5.87
N SER A 39 6.87 6.13 -5.26
CA SER A 39 5.42 6.29 -5.29
C SER A 39 4.89 6.50 -6.71
N TYR A 40 5.68 7.11 -7.58
CA TYR A 40 5.27 7.31 -8.97
C TYR A 40 5.23 5.96 -9.70
N PHE A 41 6.20 5.09 -9.49
CA PHE A 41 6.21 3.76 -10.07
C PHE A 41 5.00 2.95 -9.62
N VAL A 42 4.71 3.00 -8.33
CA VAL A 42 3.58 2.27 -7.78
C VAL A 42 2.27 2.83 -8.33
N ALA A 43 2.15 4.15 -8.36
CA ALA A 43 0.95 4.81 -8.91
C ALA A 43 0.72 4.42 -10.36
N THR A 44 1.77 4.44 -11.18
CA THR A 44 1.66 4.08 -12.59
C THR A 44 1.16 2.65 -12.75
N TYR A 45 1.73 1.73 -11.98
CA TYR A 45 1.32 0.34 -12.04
C TYR A 45 -0.14 0.16 -11.61
N LEU A 46 -0.51 0.76 -10.48
CA LEU A 46 -1.86 0.56 -9.96
C LEU A 46 -2.92 1.14 -10.90
N GLN A 47 -2.65 2.27 -11.52
CA GLN A 47 -3.59 2.86 -12.47
C GLN A 47 -3.71 2.04 -13.74
N SER A 48 -2.62 1.47 -14.23
CA SER A 48 -2.63 0.80 -15.53
C SER A 48 -2.89 -0.69 -15.43
N SER A 49 -2.61 -1.31 -14.29
CA SER A 49 -2.56 -2.76 -14.19
C SER A 49 -3.39 -3.32 -13.04
N SER A 50 -4.22 -2.54 -12.43
CA SER A 50 -5.09 -3.02 -11.36
C SER A 50 -6.49 -2.43 -11.50
N PRO A 51 -7.49 -3.05 -10.87
CA PRO A 51 -8.86 -2.53 -10.91
C PRO A 51 -9.13 -1.50 -9.82
N TYR A 52 -8.13 -1.13 -9.03
CA TYR A 52 -8.35 -0.23 -7.91
C TYR A 52 -8.64 1.19 -8.34
N ARG A 53 -9.50 1.87 -7.60
CA ARG A 53 -9.65 3.32 -7.68
C ARG A 53 -8.50 3.90 -6.87
N VAL A 54 -7.65 4.69 -7.51
CA VAL A 54 -6.42 5.20 -6.90
C VAL A 54 -6.52 6.69 -6.67
N TYR A 55 -6.23 7.14 -5.46
CA TYR A 55 -6.23 8.54 -5.09
C TYR A 55 -4.87 8.95 -4.59
N PHE A 56 -4.47 10.18 -4.88
CA PHE A 56 -3.17 10.72 -4.48
C PHE A 56 -3.33 11.76 -3.39
N VAL A 57 -2.51 11.68 -2.35
CA VAL A 57 -2.52 12.63 -1.24
C VAL A 57 -1.12 13.23 -1.10
N ASN A 58 -1.03 14.55 -1.19
CA ASN A 58 0.20 15.30 -1.05
C ASN A 58 -0.14 16.74 -0.67
N PRO A 59 0.58 17.36 0.29
CA PRO A 59 0.21 18.70 0.76
C PRO A 59 0.53 19.82 -0.23
N VAL A 60 1.31 19.56 -1.26
CA VAL A 60 1.82 20.62 -2.15
C VAL A 60 1.48 20.40 -3.62
N VAL A 61 1.58 19.17 -4.11
CA VAL A 61 1.43 18.85 -5.53
C VAL A 61 -0.05 18.87 -5.92
N ASP A 62 -0.35 19.44 -7.09
CA ASP A 62 -1.75 19.56 -7.54
C ASP A 62 -2.20 18.45 -8.47
N GLU A 63 -1.27 17.83 -9.20
CA GLU A 63 -1.62 16.83 -10.20
C GLU A 63 -0.55 15.76 -10.30
N ILE A 64 -0.97 14.51 -10.43
CA ILE A 64 -0.08 13.36 -10.64
C ILE A 64 -0.76 12.48 -11.68
N LEU A 65 -0.02 12.12 -12.72
CA LEU A 65 -0.51 11.22 -13.78
C LEU A 65 -1.88 11.65 -14.33
N GLY A 66 -2.08 12.95 -14.47
CA GLY A 66 -3.31 13.50 -15.01
C GLY A 66 -4.48 13.51 -14.04
N GLN A 67 -4.25 13.17 -12.78
CA GLN A 67 -5.30 13.09 -11.77
C GLN A 67 -5.11 14.17 -10.70
N PRO A 68 -6.21 14.66 -10.12
CA PRO A 68 -6.09 15.65 -9.04
C PRO A 68 -5.45 15.03 -7.81
N VAL A 69 -4.77 15.87 -7.03
CA VAL A 69 -4.15 15.45 -5.78
C VAL A 69 -4.90 16.10 -4.63
N TYR A 70 -5.17 15.34 -3.60
CA TYR A 70 -5.87 15.82 -2.42
C TYR A 70 -4.88 16.16 -1.31
N ARG A 71 -5.21 17.14 -0.49
CA ARG A 71 -4.28 17.61 0.55
C ARG A 71 -4.21 16.67 1.74
N SER A 72 -5.28 15.93 1.99
CA SER A 72 -5.33 15.01 3.11
C SER A 72 -6.31 13.87 2.79
N LEU A 73 -6.27 12.82 3.61
CA LEU A 73 -7.22 11.72 3.49
C LEU A 73 -8.66 12.19 3.70
N ALA A 74 -8.85 13.20 4.53
CA ALA A 74 -10.19 13.72 4.80
C ALA A 74 -10.84 14.36 3.58
N ASP A 75 -10.03 14.79 2.61
CA ASP A 75 -10.54 15.48 1.42
C ASP A 75 -10.94 14.53 0.31
N LEU A 76 -10.70 13.23 0.46
CA LEU A 76 -10.98 12.26 -0.61
C LEU A 76 -12.48 12.13 -0.85
N PRO A 77 -12.89 11.85 -2.10
CA PRO A 77 -14.31 11.71 -2.43
C PRO A 77 -14.94 10.43 -1.88
N GLU A 78 -14.14 9.48 -1.40
CA GLU A 78 -14.64 8.28 -0.75
C GLU A 78 -13.64 7.85 0.33
N THR A 79 -14.09 7.03 1.24
CA THR A 79 -13.20 6.42 2.22
C THR A 79 -12.31 5.40 1.52
N PRO A 80 -10.97 5.54 1.59
CA PRO A 80 -10.12 4.55 0.95
C PRO A 80 -10.13 3.25 1.75
N ASP A 81 -10.12 2.12 1.05
CA ASP A 81 -10.01 0.84 1.72
C ASP A 81 -8.60 0.63 2.25
N LEU A 82 -7.60 1.05 1.49
CA LEU A 82 -6.20 0.83 1.83
C LEU A 82 -5.44 2.14 1.70
N VAL A 83 -4.64 2.45 2.71
CA VAL A 83 -3.77 3.64 2.69
C VAL A 83 -2.34 3.16 2.53
N ASP A 84 -1.74 3.47 1.38
CA ASP A 84 -0.38 3.08 1.01
C ASP A 84 0.55 4.26 1.27
N VAL A 85 1.53 4.11 2.16
CA VAL A 85 2.25 5.22 2.75
C VAL A 85 3.68 5.31 2.26
N PHE A 86 4.02 6.48 1.70
CA PHE A 86 5.36 6.84 1.27
C PHE A 86 5.81 8.07 2.05
N ARG A 87 5.90 7.95 3.36
CA ARG A 87 6.31 9.05 4.21
C ARG A 87 7.53 8.63 5.02
N LYS A 88 8.26 9.63 5.54
CA LYS A 88 9.43 9.35 6.36
C LYS A 88 9.02 8.76 7.70
N HIS A 89 9.96 8.11 8.34
CA HIS A 89 9.73 7.33 9.56
C HIS A 89 8.96 8.11 10.63
N ASP A 90 9.38 9.34 10.92
CA ASP A 90 8.79 10.09 12.01
C ASP A 90 7.35 10.52 11.77
N ASP A 91 6.90 10.50 10.51
CA ASP A 91 5.53 10.86 10.17
C ASP A 91 4.56 9.70 10.30
N LEU A 92 5.05 8.47 10.42
CA LEU A 92 4.21 7.29 10.31
C LEU A 92 3.13 7.16 11.40
N PRO A 93 3.40 7.46 12.68
CA PRO A 93 2.32 7.42 13.67
C PRO A 93 1.18 8.38 13.35
N GLY A 94 1.52 9.58 12.88
CA GLY A 94 0.50 10.56 12.49
C GLY A 94 -0.33 10.08 11.31
N VAL A 95 0.32 9.47 10.32
CA VAL A 95 -0.39 8.93 9.17
C VAL A 95 -1.30 7.77 9.59
N ALA A 96 -0.85 6.94 10.52
CA ALA A 96 -1.68 5.86 11.04
C ALA A 96 -2.96 6.42 11.68
N ARG A 97 -2.84 7.48 12.46
CA ARG A 97 -4.01 8.13 13.05
C ARG A 97 -4.95 8.70 12.00
N GLU A 98 -4.40 9.32 10.97
CA GLU A 98 -5.20 9.85 9.87
C GLU A 98 -5.95 8.74 9.14
N ALA A 99 -5.31 7.60 8.92
CA ALA A 99 -5.95 6.45 8.28
C ALA A 99 -7.11 5.93 9.12
N VAL A 100 -6.91 5.86 10.44
CA VAL A 100 -7.97 5.45 11.36
C VAL A 100 -9.13 6.42 11.30
N GLU A 101 -8.87 7.70 11.34
CA GLU A 101 -9.92 8.73 11.30
C GLU A 101 -10.67 8.71 9.98
N ALA A 102 -9.98 8.41 8.89
CA ALA A 102 -10.62 8.33 7.58
C ALA A 102 -11.50 7.09 7.42
N GLY A 103 -11.40 6.13 8.31
CA GLY A 103 -12.18 4.91 8.22
C GLY A 103 -11.59 3.86 7.31
N ALA A 104 -10.30 3.93 7.03
CA ALA A 104 -9.63 2.93 6.18
C ALA A 104 -9.67 1.56 6.84
N ARG A 105 -9.51 0.53 6.03
CA ARG A 105 -9.50 -0.86 6.51
C ARG A 105 -8.09 -1.39 6.65
N THR A 106 -7.16 -0.86 5.89
CA THR A 106 -5.77 -1.33 5.86
C THR A 106 -4.79 -0.16 5.85
N LEU A 107 -3.76 -0.26 6.67
CA LEU A 107 -2.61 0.63 6.62
C LEU A 107 -1.45 -0.16 6.04
N TRP A 108 -0.88 0.34 4.94
CA TRP A 108 0.19 -0.34 4.24
C TRP A 108 1.43 0.56 4.21
N LEU A 109 2.49 0.17 4.93
CA LEU A 109 3.75 0.88 4.90
C LEU A 109 4.66 0.24 3.84
N GLN A 110 5.11 1.06 2.93
CA GLN A 110 5.86 0.63 1.76
C GLN A 110 7.19 -0.04 2.11
N LEU A 111 7.76 -0.72 1.11
CA LEU A 111 9.06 -1.37 1.25
C LEU A 111 10.09 -0.38 1.82
N GLY A 112 10.79 -0.82 2.83
CA GLY A 112 11.76 0.01 3.55
C GLY A 112 11.17 0.78 4.73
N SER A 113 9.86 0.72 4.93
CA SER A 113 9.18 1.49 5.95
C SER A 113 8.68 0.57 7.06
N TRP A 114 9.04 0.89 8.30
CA TRP A 114 8.70 0.05 9.45
C TRP A 114 8.53 0.94 10.68
N HIS A 115 7.41 0.79 11.38
CA HIS A 115 7.17 1.57 12.59
C HIS A 115 6.15 0.84 13.48
N GLU A 116 6.61 0.25 14.58
CA GLU A 116 5.73 -0.60 15.38
C GLU A 116 4.68 0.18 16.15
N GLU A 117 4.98 1.42 16.52
CA GLU A 117 3.96 2.26 17.15
C GLU A 117 2.84 2.58 16.15
N ALA A 118 3.20 2.89 14.91
CA ALA A 118 2.18 3.14 13.88
C ALA A 118 1.32 1.89 13.66
N ALA A 119 1.94 0.73 13.65
CA ALA A 119 1.20 -0.53 13.51
C ALA A 119 0.23 -0.71 14.68
N ALA A 120 0.67 -0.43 15.91
CA ALA A 120 -0.19 -0.57 17.08
C ALA A 120 -1.37 0.38 17.03
N ILE A 121 -1.15 1.63 16.61
CA ILE A 121 -2.23 2.60 16.48
C ILE A 121 -3.31 2.09 15.53
N ALA A 122 -2.89 1.57 14.38
CA ALA A 122 -3.83 1.09 13.38
C ALA A 122 -4.52 -0.19 13.84
N GLU A 123 -3.78 -1.14 14.38
CA GLU A 123 -4.34 -2.41 14.81
C GLU A 123 -5.30 -2.25 15.99
N ASP A 124 -4.99 -1.35 16.91
CA ASP A 124 -5.88 -1.08 18.04
C ASP A 124 -7.22 -0.53 17.59
N ALA A 125 -7.27 0.09 16.43
CA ALA A 125 -8.51 0.60 15.85
C ALA A 125 -9.16 -0.39 14.88
N GLY A 126 -8.60 -1.59 14.75
CA GLY A 126 -9.19 -2.64 13.93
C GLY A 126 -8.71 -2.68 12.50
N LEU A 127 -7.70 -1.91 12.13
CA LEU A 127 -7.16 -1.98 10.77
C LEU A 127 -6.23 -3.17 10.62
N ASP A 128 -6.16 -3.69 9.41
CA ASP A 128 -5.06 -4.58 9.05
C ASP A 128 -3.84 -3.75 8.75
N VAL A 129 -2.67 -4.27 9.05
CA VAL A 129 -1.40 -3.56 8.84
C VAL A 129 -0.43 -4.44 8.08
N VAL A 130 0.19 -3.87 7.05
CA VAL A 130 1.30 -4.49 6.35
C VAL A 130 2.46 -3.50 6.40
N MET A 131 3.66 -3.97 6.69
CA MET A 131 4.84 -3.11 6.72
C MET A 131 5.98 -3.70 5.92
N ASP A 132 6.82 -2.82 5.36
CA ASP A 132 8.03 -3.20 4.64
C ASP A 132 7.73 -4.09 3.44
N ARG A 133 6.67 -3.76 2.71
CA ARG A 133 6.28 -4.47 1.49
C ARG A 133 5.84 -3.47 0.44
N CYS A 134 6.15 -3.76 -0.82
CA CYS A 134 5.70 -2.94 -1.93
C CYS A 134 4.36 -3.47 -2.42
N VAL A 135 3.33 -2.63 -2.37
CA VAL A 135 1.99 -3.04 -2.78
C VAL A 135 1.95 -3.46 -4.24
N LYS A 136 2.74 -2.81 -5.08
CA LYS A 136 2.86 -3.19 -6.49
C LYS A 136 3.41 -4.60 -6.64
N ILE A 137 4.49 -4.90 -5.93
CA ILE A 137 5.14 -6.21 -6.00
C ILE A 137 4.20 -7.29 -5.48
N GLU A 138 3.54 -7.04 -4.36
CA GLU A 138 2.61 -8.01 -3.80
C GLU A 138 1.43 -8.25 -4.73
N HIS A 139 0.86 -7.18 -5.29
CA HIS A 139 -0.25 -7.32 -6.23
C HIS A 139 0.19 -8.11 -7.48
N ALA A 140 1.34 -7.77 -8.05
CA ALA A 140 1.84 -8.43 -9.23
C ALA A 140 2.12 -9.90 -8.96
N ARG A 141 2.65 -10.21 -7.79
CA ARG A 141 2.94 -11.59 -7.40
C ARG A 141 1.68 -12.45 -7.35
N PHE A 142 0.59 -11.89 -6.84
CA PHE A 142 -0.64 -12.65 -6.67
C PHE A 142 -1.53 -12.66 -7.91
N HIS A 143 -1.38 -11.67 -8.79
CA HIS A 143 -2.30 -11.50 -9.92
C HIS A 143 -1.61 -11.47 -11.28
N GLY A 144 -0.28 -11.56 -11.32
CA GLY A 144 0.47 -11.50 -12.56
C GLY A 144 0.82 -12.87 -13.09
N GLY A 145 1.74 -12.88 -14.05
CA GLY A 145 2.17 -14.12 -14.69
C GLY A 145 2.79 -15.12 -13.76
N LEU A 146 3.39 -14.67 -12.68
CA LEU A 146 3.97 -15.59 -11.72
C LEU A 146 2.95 -16.52 -11.09
N HIS A 147 1.70 -16.07 -11.04
CA HIS A 147 0.67 -16.86 -10.44
C HIS A 147 0.17 -17.96 -11.36
N LEU A 148 0.34 -17.78 -12.65
CA LEU A 148 -0.27 -18.70 -13.59
C LEU A 148 0.44 -19.99 -13.75
N ALA A 149 1.70 -19.97 -13.67
CA ALA A 149 2.45 -21.15 -14.05
C ALA A 149 2.31 -22.25 -13.09
N GLY A 150 1.17 -22.31 -12.54
CA GLY A 150 1.00 -23.38 -11.68
C GLY A 150 1.11 -23.06 -10.30
N PHE A 151 0.95 -21.88 -10.02
CA PHE A 151 0.92 -21.71 -8.70
C PHE A 151 -0.21 -20.96 -8.29
N ASN A 152 -1.15 -20.92 -9.04
CA ASN A 152 -2.41 -20.47 -8.72
C ASN A 152 -3.08 -21.32 -7.73
N THR A 153 -2.51 -22.31 -7.38
CA THR A 153 -2.90 -23.09 -6.24
C THR A 153 -2.60 -22.37 -4.98
N GLY A 154 -2.15 -21.16 -5.07
CA GLY A 154 -1.62 -20.47 -3.95
C GLY A 154 -0.13 -20.57 -3.92
N VAL A 155 0.40 -21.37 -4.75
CA VAL A 155 1.82 -21.50 -4.87
C VAL A 155 2.29 -20.56 -5.94
N ILE A 156 3.23 -19.74 -5.62
CA ILE A 156 3.77 -18.81 -6.56
C ILE A 156 5.11 -19.31 -7.01
N SER A 157 5.26 -19.51 -8.29
CA SER A 157 6.52 -19.90 -8.83
C SER A 157 7.21 -18.71 -9.42
N ALA A 158 8.46 -18.65 -9.28
CA ALA A 158 9.22 -17.56 -9.82
C ALA A 158 9.41 -17.68 -11.31
N LYS A 159 9.15 -18.80 -11.86
CA LYS A 159 9.34 -18.85 -13.24
C LYS A 159 8.09 -18.49 -13.88
N ARG A 160 8.13 -18.19 -14.81
CA ARG A 160 7.07 -17.79 -15.40
C ARG A 160 6.35 -18.66 -16.04
N GLN A 161 5.74 -19.03 -15.82
CA GLN A 161 5.11 -19.74 -16.28
C GLN A 161 4.30 -19.41 -16.82
N VAL A 162 4.09 -19.14 -17.07
CA VAL A 162 3.50 -18.71 -17.40
C VAL A 162 2.76 -18.23 -17.48
N LEU A 163 2.56 -17.85 -17.35
CA LEU A 163 2.05 -17.46 -17.03
C LEU A 163 1.48 -17.07 -17.42
N ALA A 164 1.24 -17.08 -17.65
CA ALA A 164 0.77 -16.88 -17.95
C ALA A 164 0.63 -16.67 -17.62
#